data_7adcd3297bc23d8790f3af202a39196c
#
_entry.id   7adcd3297bc23d8790f3af202a39196c
#
_cell.length_a   1.000
_cell.length_b   1.000
_cell.length_c   1.000
_cell.angle_alpha   90.00
_cell.angle_beta   90.00
_cell.angle_gamma   90.00
#
_symmetry.space_group_name_H-M   'P 1'
#
loop_
_entity.id
_entity.type
_entity.pdbx_description
1 polymer ?
#
loop_
_entity_poly.entity_id
_entity_poly.type
_entity_poly.pdbx_seq_one_letter_code
_entity_poly.pdbx_strand_id
1 'polypeptide(L)'
;MKETSNKYLIIAILLGLAFHGSAIFFTIETSYDAFIHLFFADHYANNWFEPWNFKWYTGFSVMSYPPLVHQSIAALSMIGGLKFGLFTICLLSIVLFITGVYRFSLLITSHRTVAGYAAILGVFSSSFLETFHIYGQLPSIIGIALLMHSLPEIYLWLKSGKYRYLYTSLSLIAVIATSHHLTTIFGMIFFIFPLIGMVILDICREQVSSYKEVNLKLFIRNFGKQFKRNMSFGILSLVLIIGCILPYWINSKNNPITQVPIPHGSRDNFLEIASSGLMFFWIPWGVLLLLLPYFFYRYFSKRYLFFGLSFTLLLLLGTGGTTPIPKLILGENTFNILTLDRFTFWGSIMVLPLLGEFAYRLVEGDLKMLIQKKFGVINHRLIGGLLASLFLLMIVFTMSISYFRP
;
A
#
# COMPACT_ATOMS: atom_id res chain seq x y z
N MET A 1 -20.10 13.09 21.37
CA MET A 1 -20.10 12.41 20.06
C MET A 1 -20.33 10.93 20.32
N LYS A 2 -21.48 10.36 19.83
CA LYS A 2 -21.75 8.92 19.95
C LYS A 2 -20.56 8.15 19.33
N GLU A 3 -19.99 7.20 20.06
CA GLU A 3 -19.03 6.25 19.54
C GLU A 3 -19.63 5.59 18.30
N THR A 4 -19.16 6.02 17.14
CA THR A 4 -19.52 5.34 15.89
C THR A 4 -18.83 3.98 15.93
N SER A 5 -19.63 2.96 16.04
CA SER A 5 -19.26 1.54 16.04
C SER A 5 -18.25 1.24 14.93
N ASN A 6 -17.33 0.30 15.15
CA ASN A 6 -16.44 -0.28 14.12
C ASN A 6 -17.22 -1.11 13.06
N LYS A 7 -18.55 -0.87 12.96
CA LYS A 7 -19.46 -1.58 12.07
C LYS A 7 -18.95 -1.67 10.63
N TYR A 8 -18.51 -0.56 10.06
CA TYR A 8 -18.06 -0.54 8.66
C TYR A 8 -16.73 -1.27 8.45
N LEU A 9 -15.85 -1.29 9.46
CA LEU A 9 -14.64 -2.13 9.42
C LEU A 9 -15.00 -3.61 9.43
N ILE A 10 -15.92 -4.03 10.29
CA ILE A 10 -16.39 -5.42 10.35
C ILE A 10 -17.01 -5.83 9.01
N ILE A 11 -17.87 -4.96 8.43
CA ILE A 11 -18.45 -5.19 7.11
C ILE A 11 -17.35 -5.33 6.05
N ALA A 12 -16.33 -4.46 6.05
CA ALA A 12 -15.23 -4.53 5.10
C ALA A 12 -14.45 -5.85 5.21
N ILE A 13 -14.17 -6.31 6.44
CA ILE A 13 -13.49 -7.60 6.66
C ILE A 13 -14.34 -8.76 6.14
N LEU A 14 -15.63 -8.79 6.47
CA LEU A 14 -16.53 -9.84 6.01
C LEU A 14 -16.67 -9.86 4.48
N LEU A 15 -16.80 -8.68 3.86
CA LEU A 15 -16.81 -8.56 2.40
C LEU A 15 -15.49 -9.01 1.76
N GLY A 16 -14.36 -8.61 2.35
CA GLY A 16 -13.05 -9.01 1.87
C GLY A 16 -12.83 -10.53 1.94
N LEU A 17 -13.21 -11.15 3.05
CA LEU A 17 -13.13 -12.61 3.20
C LEU A 17 -14.12 -13.32 2.27
N ALA A 18 -15.34 -12.82 2.12
CA ALA A 18 -16.32 -13.42 1.22
C ALA A 18 -15.90 -13.27 -0.25
N PHE A 19 -15.39 -12.13 -0.67
CA PHE A 19 -15.04 -11.84 -2.06
C PHE A 19 -13.66 -12.38 -2.44
N HIS A 20 -12.59 -11.89 -1.78
CA HIS A 20 -11.24 -12.32 -2.08
C HIS A 20 -10.93 -13.71 -1.52
N GLY A 21 -11.44 -14.03 -0.31
CA GLY A 21 -11.24 -15.33 0.32
C GLY A 21 -11.85 -16.48 -0.50
N SER A 22 -13.03 -16.27 -1.11
CA SER A 22 -13.58 -17.25 -2.05
C SER A 22 -12.82 -17.31 -3.37
N ALA A 23 -12.39 -16.15 -3.89
CA ALA A 23 -11.68 -16.08 -5.16
C ALA A 23 -10.32 -16.80 -5.12
N ILE A 24 -9.59 -16.79 -4.01
CA ILE A 24 -8.29 -17.47 -3.92
C ILE A 24 -8.37 -18.99 -4.13
N PHE A 25 -9.51 -19.64 -3.87
CA PHE A 25 -9.67 -21.06 -4.20
C PHE A 25 -9.51 -21.35 -5.70
N PHE A 26 -9.79 -20.36 -6.55
CA PHE A 26 -9.70 -20.48 -7.99
C PHE A 26 -8.46 -19.79 -8.57
N THR A 27 -7.90 -18.80 -7.89
CA THR A 27 -6.83 -17.94 -8.42
C THR A 27 -5.46 -18.21 -7.86
N ILE A 28 -5.38 -18.85 -6.68
CA ILE A 28 -4.10 -19.00 -5.95
C ILE A 28 -3.04 -19.78 -6.76
N GLU A 29 -3.45 -20.79 -7.51
CA GLU A 29 -2.53 -21.62 -8.30
C GLU A 29 -2.33 -21.09 -9.74
N THR A 30 -3.13 -20.12 -10.16
CA THR A 30 -3.07 -19.54 -11.51
C THR A 30 -2.40 -18.17 -11.54
N SER A 31 -2.10 -17.57 -10.37
CA SER A 31 -1.35 -16.34 -10.31
C SER A 31 0.12 -16.55 -10.71
N TYR A 32 0.77 -15.49 -11.25
CA TYR A 32 2.13 -15.60 -11.75
C TYR A 32 3.15 -16.06 -10.69
N ASP A 33 3.04 -15.57 -9.44
CA ASP A 33 4.04 -15.80 -8.41
C ASP A 33 3.69 -16.96 -7.45
N ALA A 34 2.52 -17.61 -7.58
CA ALA A 34 2.09 -18.64 -6.63
C ALA A 34 3.09 -19.80 -6.51
N PHE A 35 3.55 -20.33 -7.64
CA PHE A 35 4.53 -21.42 -7.65
C PHE A 35 5.90 -21.01 -7.12
N ILE A 36 6.27 -19.74 -7.29
CA ILE A 36 7.50 -19.18 -6.73
C ILE A 36 7.39 -19.16 -5.19
N HIS A 37 6.24 -18.75 -4.66
CA HIS A 37 6.01 -18.78 -3.21
C HIS A 37 6.03 -20.19 -2.63
N LEU A 38 5.41 -21.15 -3.32
CA LEU A 38 5.45 -22.56 -2.92
C LEU A 38 6.87 -23.13 -3.01
N PHE A 39 7.62 -22.80 -4.05
CA PHE A 39 8.99 -23.23 -4.23
C PHE A 39 9.92 -22.78 -3.08
N PHE A 40 9.87 -21.49 -2.73
CA PHE A 40 10.64 -20.97 -1.59
C PHE A 40 10.15 -21.56 -0.26
N ALA A 41 8.83 -21.68 -0.08
CA ALA A 41 8.27 -22.25 1.15
C ALA A 41 8.62 -23.75 1.32
N ASP A 42 8.62 -24.53 0.23
CA ASP A 42 9.07 -25.93 0.24
C ASP A 42 10.52 -26.05 0.65
N HIS A 43 11.38 -25.14 0.16
CA HIS A 43 12.76 -25.13 0.61
C HIS A 43 12.86 -24.90 2.12
N TYR A 44 12.20 -23.87 2.66
CA TYR A 44 12.24 -23.59 4.10
C TYR A 44 11.55 -24.70 4.94
N ALA A 45 10.54 -25.36 4.43
CA ALA A 45 9.89 -26.46 5.14
C ALA A 45 10.82 -27.67 5.35
N ASN A 46 11.72 -27.91 4.39
CA ASN A 46 12.63 -29.07 4.40
C ASN A 46 14.05 -28.72 4.85
N ASN A 47 14.52 -27.47 4.59
CA ASN A 47 15.91 -27.05 4.74
C ASN A 47 15.99 -25.62 5.32
N TRP A 48 15.41 -25.39 6.50
CA TRP A 48 15.19 -24.07 7.08
C TRP A 48 16.45 -23.19 7.17
N PHE A 49 17.61 -23.79 7.47
CA PHE A 49 18.87 -23.09 7.68
C PHE A 49 19.84 -23.23 6.49
N GLU A 50 19.52 -24.02 5.48
CA GLU A 50 20.34 -24.20 4.30
C GLU A 50 20.12 -23.04 3.33
N PRO A 51 21.17 -22.25 3.01
CA PRO A 51 20.98 -21.10 2.11
C PRO A 51 20.92 -21.49 0.63
N TRP A 52 21.28 -22.73 0.26
CA TRP A 52 21.36 -23.17 -1.12
C TRP A 52 20.24 -24.12 -1.50
N ASN A 53 19.53 -23.81 -2.60
CA ASN A 53 18.48 -24.67 -3.16
C ASN A 53 18.97 -25.32 -4.45
N PHE A 54 19.00 -26.66 -4.48
CA PHE A 54 19.43 -27.44 -5.64
C PHE A 54 18.32 -27.74 -6.64
N LYS A 55 17.06 -27.41 -6.36
CA LYS A 55 15.89 -27.77 -7.18
C LYS A 55 15.69 -26.87 -8.41
N TRP A 56 16.49 -25.83 -8.59
CA TRP A 56 16.39 -24.88 -9.70
C TRP A 56 17.70 -24.83 -10.46
N TYR A 57 17.73 -25.32 -11.69
CA TYR A 57 18.94 -25.44 -12.53
C TYR A 57 20.09 -26.14 -11.78
N THR A 58 21.24 -25.46 -11.67
CA THR A 58 22.42 -25.92 -10.91
C THR A 58 22.38 -25.53 -9.43
N GLY A 59 21.30 -24.93 -9.00
CA GLY A 59 21.10 -24.38 -7.67
C GLY A 59 21.30 -22.87 -7.58
N PHE A 60 20.71 -22.27 -6.57
CA PHE A 60 20.86 -20.84 -6.27
C PHE A 60 20.66 -20.57 -4.77
N SER A 61 21.12 -19.40 -4.32
CA SER A 61 20.93 -18.99 -2.93
C SER A 61 19.54 -18.43 -2.69
N VAL A 62 18.78 -19.05 -1.77
CA VAL A 62 17.44 -18.57 -1.34
C VAL A 62 17.50 -17.25 -0.58
N MET A 63 18.67 -16.84 -0.10
CA MET A 63 18.89 -15.55 0.55
C MET A 63 18.82 -14.37 -0.44
N SER A 64 18.60 -14.64 -1.73
CA SER A 64 18.35 -13.61 -2.74
C SER A 64 16.99 -12.91 -2.58
N TYR A 65 16.09 -13.43 -1.74
CA TYR A 65 14.75 -12.89 -1.53
C TYR A 65 14.41 -12.75 -0.03
N PRO A 66 13.60 -11.73 0.39
CA PRO A 66 13.17 -11.58 1.78
C PRO A 66 12.43 -12.81 2.28
N PRO A 67 12.84 -13.42 3.42
CA PRO A 67 12.41 -14.78 3.76
C PRO A 67 11.06 -14.89 4.46
N LEU A 68 10.62 -13.83 5.18
CA LEU A 68 9.58 -13.96 6.20
C LEU A 68 8.26 -14.52 5.69
N VAL A 69 7.81 -14.10 4.51
CA VAL A 69 6.53 -14.57 3.95
C VAL A 69 6.62 -16.06 3.63
N HIS A 70 7.70 -16.50 2.99
CA HIS A 70 7.91 -17.89 2.62
C HIS A 70 8.15 -18.79 3.83
N GLN A 71 8.89 -18.30 4.83
CA GLN A 71 9.07 -18.98 6.11
C GLN A 71 7.73 -19.11 6.87
N SER A 72 6.86 -18.10 6.80
CA SER A 72 5.53 -18.17 7.40
C SER A 72 4.66 -19.23 6.73
N ILE A 73 4.70 -19.33 5.39
CA ILE A 73 4.03 -20.40 4.64
C ILE A 73 4.59 -21.78 5.04
N ALA A 74 5.93 -21.89 5.11
CA ALA A 74 6.60 -23.13 5.51
C ALA A 74 6.22 -23.56 6.93
N ALA A 75 6.20 -22.63 7.90
CA ALA A 75 5.78 -22.94 9.27
C ALA A 75 4.33 -23.44 9.34
N LEU A 76 3.41 -22.81 8.61
CA LEU A 76 2.01 -23.23 8.55
C LEU A 76 1.83 -24.53 7.76
N SER A 77 2.73 -24.85 6.84
CA SER A 77 2.68 -26.12 6.10
C SER A 77 2.83 -27.36 6.98
N MET A 78 3.42 -27.20 8.16
CA MET A 78 3.52 -28.28 9.15
C MET A 78 2.15 -28.75 9.67
N ILE A 79 1.10 -27.92 9.53
CA ILE A 79 -0.26 -28.24 9.98
C ILE A 79 -1.07 -28.91 8.87
N GLY A 80 -0.99 -28.40 7.63
CA GLY A 80 -1.88 -28.85 6.55
C GLY A 80 -1.22 -28.88 5.17
N GLY A 81 0.12 -28.83 5.09
CA GLY A 81 0.88 -28.84 3.85
C GLY A 81 1.02 -27.44 3.24
N LEU A 82 1.85 -27.34 2.18
CA LEU A 82 2.24 -26.07 1.56
C LEU A 82 1.06 -25.25 1.04
N LYS A 83 0.08 -25.89 0.41
CA LYS A 83 -1.12 -25.20 -0.09
C LYS A 83 -1.95 -24.59 1.04
N PHE A 84 -2.10 -25.32 2.17
CA PHE A 84 -2.75 -24.80 3.38
C PHE A 84 -2.00 -23.59 3.93
N GLY A 85 -0.66 -23.65 4.01
CA GLY A 85 0.16 -22.54 4.46
C GLY A 85 -0.01 -21.32 3.57
N LEU A 86 0.09 -21.48 2.25
CA LEU A 86 -0.10 -20.40 1.28
C LEU A 86 -1.50 -19.79 1.38
N PHE A 87 -2.55 -20.61 1.40
CA PHE A 87 -3.93 -20.16 1.53
C PHE A 87 -4.17 -19.37 2.81
N THR A 88 -3.64 -19.84 3.94
CA THR A 88 -3.78 -19.17 5.23
C THR A 88 -3.08 -17.79 5.24
N ILE A 89 -1.88 -17.71 4.67
CA ILE A 89 -1.16 -16.42 4.54
C ILE A 89 -1.90 -15.48 3.60
N CYS A 90 -2.49 -15.98 2.51
CA CYS A 90 -3.35 -15.17 1.63
C CYS A 90 -4.56 -14.61 2.38
N LEU A 91 -5.30 -15.42 3.15
CA LEU A 91 -6.42 -14.94 3.97
C LEU A 91 -5.98 -13.88 5.00
N LEU A 92 -4.86 -14.12 5.67
CA LEU A 92 -4.30 -13.19 6.63
C LEU A 92 -3.93 -11.85 5.94
N SER A 93 -3.33 -11.90 4.75
CA SER A 93 -2.94 -10.70 4.00
C SER A 93 -4.15 -9.86 3.57
N ILE A 94 -5.29 -10.47 3.24
CA ILE A 94 -6.55 -9.76 2.94
C ILE A 94 -7.01 -8.98 4.20
N VAL A 95 -7.04 -9.63 5.36
CA VAL A 95 -7.45 -8.98 6.62
C VAL A 95 -6.48 -7.86 7.00
N LEU A 96 -5.16 -8.09 6.87
CA LEU A 96 -4.13 -7.09 7.12
C LEU A 96 -4.27 -5.89 6.18
N PHE A 97 -4.54 -6.12 4.90
CA PHE A 97 -4.74 -5.04 3.94
C PHE A 97 -5.95 -4.18 4.30
N ILE A 98 -7.11 -4.78 4.53
CA ILE A 98 -8.36 -4.06 4.84
C ILE A 98 -8.23 -3.26 6.15
N THR A 99 -7.67 -3.88 7.19
CA THR A 99 -7.43 -3.21 8.48
C THR A 99 -6.35 -2.14 8.36
N GLY A 100 -5.35 -2.34 7.50
CA GLY A 100 -4.33 -1.34 7.16
C GLY A 100 -4.94 -0.12 6.47
N VAL A 101 -5.77 -0.32 5.45
CA VAL A 101 -6.51 0.77 4.78
C VAL A 101 -7.35 1.55 5.78
N TYR A 102 -8.09 0.86 6.65
CA TYR A 102 -8.87 1.50 7.71
C TYR A 102 -8.00 2.37 8.63
N ARG A 103 -6.88 1.84 9.13
CA ARG A 103 -5.97 2.56 10.04
C ARG A 103 -5.29 3.75 9.38
N PHE A 104 -4.85 3.60 8.14
CA PHE A 104 -4.28 4.69 7.35
C PHE A 104 -5.34 5.77 7.08
N SER A 105 -6.55 5.39 6.69
CA SER A 105 -7.64 6.32 6.44
C SER A 105 -8.08 7.06 7.71
N LEU A 106 -8.09 6.39 8.85
CA LEU A 106 -8.37 7.01 10.15
C LEU A 106 -7.29 8.04 10.53
N LEU A 107 -6.01 7.75 10.23
CA LEU A 107 -4.90 8.68 10.44
C LEU A 107 -5.07 9.95 9.59
N ILE A 108 -5.42 9.79 8.31
CA ILE A 108 -5.57 10.93 7.38
C ILE A 108 -6.82 11.74 7.71
N THR A 109 -7.98 11.11 7.88
CA THR A 109 -9.27 11.79 7.97
C THR A 109 -9.73 12.07 9.39
N SER A 110 -9.17 11.39 10.38
CA SER A 110 -9.58 11.43 11.79
C SER A 110 -11.07 11.10 12.01
N HIS A 111 -11.68 10.35 11.07
CA HIS A 111 -13.12 10.05 11.08
C HIS A 111 -13.38 8.55 10.85
N ARG A 112 -13.93 7.85 11.85
CA ARG A 112 -14.14 6.39 11.83
C ARG A 112 -15.04 5.92 10.68
N THR A 113 -16.12 6.62 10.40
CA THR A 113 -17.04 6.26 9.32
C THR A 113 -16.39 6.40 7.97
N VAL A 114 -15.63 7.49 7.73
CA VAL A 114 -14.84 7.69 6.52
C VAL A 114 -13.80 6.56 6.34
N ALA A 115 -13.09 6.22 7.40
CA ALA A 115 -12.14 5.10 7.39
C ALA A 115 -12.83 3.77 7.08
N GLY A 116 -14.05 3.56 7.59
CA GLY A 116 -14.87 2.40 7.26
C GLY A 116 -15.28 2.34 5.79
N TYR A 117 -15.72 3.47 5.21
CA TYR A 117 -16.01 3.56 3.77
C TYR A 117 -14.76 3.30 2.92
N ALA A 118 -13.61 3.88 3.31
CA ALA A 118 -12.35 3.62 2.64
C ALA A 118 -11.96 2.13 2.66
N ALA A 119 -12.15 1.45 3.79
CA ALA A 119 -11.89 0.02 3.93
C ALA A 119 -12.82 -0.83 3.05
N ILE A 120 -14.13 -0.50 2.99
CA ILE A 120 -15.11 -1.18 2.12
C ILE A 120 -14.71 -0.98 0.65
N LEU A 121 -14.41 0.26 0.24
CA LEU A 121 -14.03 0.55 -1.14
C LEU A 121 -12.67 -0.06 -1.51
N GLY A 122 -11.76 -0.17 -0.54
CA GLY A 122 -10.48 -0.85 -0.70
C GLY A 122 -10.61 -2.34 -1.03
N VAL A 123 -11.67 -3.02 -0.55
CA VAL A 123 -11.97 -4.42 -0.94
C VAL A 123 -12.14 -4.53 -2.45
N PHE A 124 -12.75 -3.51 -3.07
CA PHE A 124 -13.04 -3.52 -4.52
C PHE A 124 -12.01 -2.72 -5.34
N SER A 125 -10.81 -2.51 -4.79
CA SER A 125 -9.72 -1.89 -5.53
C SER A 125 -9.24 -2.80 -6.66
N SER A 126 -9.34 -2.34 -7.91
CA SER A 126 -8.85 -3.07 -9.08
C SER A 126 -7.35 -3.35 -9.01
N SER A 127 -6.57 -2.38 -8.52
CA SER A 127 -5.12 -2.57 -8.34
C SER A 127 -4.78 -3.63 -7.28
N PHE A 128 -5.58 -3.71 -6.19
CA PHE A 128 -5.42 -4.79 -5.20
C PHE A 128 -5.76 -6.15 -5.83
N LEU A 129 -6.87 -6.22 -6.56
CA LEU A 129 -7.30 -7.44 -7.24
C LEU A 129 -6.23 -7.95 -8.21
N GLU A 130 -5.69 -7.08 -9.07
CA GLU A 130 -4.64 -7.47 -10.01
C GLU A 130 -3.36 -7.91 -9.30
N THR A 131 -2.88 -7.11 -8.35
CA THR A 131 -1.64 -7.42 -7.63
C THR A 131 -1.75 -8.74 -6.85
N PHE A 132 -2.93 -9.03 -6.29
CA PHE A 132 -3.15 -10.20 -5.45
C PHE A 132 -3.52 -11.45 -6.26
N HIS A 133 -4.53 -11.38 -7.14
CA HIS A 133 -5.08 -12.56 -7.81
C HIS A 133 -4.43 -12.87 -9.15
N ILE A 134 -3.90 -11.86 -9.86
CA ILE A 134 -3.29 -12.08 -11.17
C ILE A 134 -1.79 -12.21 -11.02
N TYR A 135 -1.13 -11.22 -10.41
CA TYR A 135 0.32 -11.26 -10.26
C TYR A 135 0.77 -12.16 -9.10
N GLY A 136 -0.07 -12.34 -8.07
CA GLY A 136 0.28 -13.14 -6.89
C GLY A 136 1.37 -12.52 -6.04
N GLN A 137 1.58 -11.20 -6.09
CA GLN A 137 2.66 -10.48 -5.39
C GLN A 137 2.42 -10.41 -3.87
N LEU A 138 2.29 -11.56 -3.23
CA LEU A 138 1.96 -11.71 -1.82
C LEU A 138 2.89 -10.93 -0.87
N PRO A 139 4.24 -10.93 -1.02
CA PRO A 139 5.13 -10.13 -0.20
C PRO A 139 4.90 -8.61 -0.34
N SER A 140 4.55 -8.13 -1.53
CA SER A 140 4.21 -6.73 -1.77
C SER A 140 2.93 -6.32 -1.02
N ILE A 141 1.90 -7.16 -1.06
CA ILE A 141 0.63 -6.96 -0.36
C ILE A 141 0.84 -6.92 1.16
N ILE A 142 1.56 -7.89 1.70
CA ILE A 142 1.87 -7.94 3.14
C ILE A 142 2.71 -6.72 3.53
N GLY A 143 3.71 -6.36 2.75
CA GLY A 143 4.56 -5.21 2.99
C GLY A 143 3.77 -3.89 3.07
N ILE A 144 2.90 -3.61 2.07
CA ILE A 144 2.09 -2.38 2.07
C ILE A 144 1.03 -2.39 3.17
N ALA A 145 0.42 -3.54 3.46
CA ALA A 145 -0.53 -3.67 4.56
C ALA A 145 0.13 -3.32 5.90
N LEU A 146 1.30 -3.89 6.19
CA LEU A 146 2.07 -3.61 7.40
C LEU A 146 2.56 -2.15 7.43
N LEU A 147 2.93 -1.58 6.29
CA LEU A 147 3.28 -0.16 6.19
C LEU A 147 2.10 0.71 6.62
N MET A 148 0.90 0.47 6.11
CA MET A 148 -0.31 1.19 6.52
C MET A 148 -0.60 1.04 8.03
N HIS A 149 -0.28 -0.10 8.63
CA HIS A 149 -0.37 -0.29 10.08
C HIS A 149 0.71 0.49 10.85
N SER A 150 1.90 0.68 10.26
CA SER A 150 3.00 1.38 10.91
C SER A 150 2.81 2.90 10.96
N LEU A 151 2.15 3.49 9.94
CA LEU A 151 1.99 4.94 9.83
C LEU A 151 1.31 5.59 11.06
N PRO A 152 0.20 5.06 11.62
CA PRO A 152 -0.40 5.60 12.84
C PRO A 152 0.54 5.50 14.06
N GLU A 153 1.31 4.44 14.18
CA GLU A 153 2.26 4.25 15.29
C GLU A 153 3.41 5.27 15.19
N ILE A 154 3.96 5.46 13.99
CA ILE A 154 4.98 6.49 13.72
C ILE A 154 4.42 7.88 14.04
N TYR A 155 3.21 8.21 13.58
CA TYR A 155 2.55 9.48 13.87
C TYR A 155 2.42 9.70 15.39
N LEU A 156 1.94 8.69 16.12
CA LEU A 156 1.77 8.76 17.57
C LEU A 156 3.10 8.87 18.31
N TRP A 157 4.15 8.21 17.85
CA TRP A 157 5.52 8.42 18.37
C TRP A 157 5.96 9.86 18.19
N LEU A 158 5.88 10.36 16.96
CA LEU A 158 6.33 11.71 16.62
C LEU A 158 5.56 12.79 17.43
N LYS A 159 4.25 12.63 17.62
CA LYS A 159 3.41 13.57 18.39
C LYS A 159 3.60 13.43 19.89
N SER A 160 3.59 12.23 20.45
CA SER A 160 3.56 12.01 21.90
C SER A 160 4.93 11.74 22.54
N GLY A 161 5.86 11.12 21.79
CA GLY A 161 7.14 10.65 22.31
C GLY A 161 7.03 9.45 23.26
N LYS A 162 5.92 8.71 23.27
CA LYS A 162 5.74 7.52 24.11
C LYS A 162 6.44 6.32 23.47
N TYR A 163 7.39 5.73 24.15
CA TYR A 163 8.26 4.65 23.65
C TYR A 163 7.51 3.42 23.12
N ARG A 164 6.33 3.11 23.65
CA ARG A 164 5.52 2.01 23.12
C ARG A 164 5.26 2.15 21.62
N TYR A 165 5.00 3.38 21.16
CA TYR A 165 4.77 3.64 19.74
C TYR A 165 6.04 3.54 18.90
N LEU A 166 7.19 3.91 19.49
CA LEU A 166 8.48 3.71 18.85
C LEU A 166 8.75 2.21 18.65
N TYR A 167 8.64 1.42 19.72
CA TYR A 167 8.89 -0.03 19.63
C TYR A 167 7.94 -0.73 18.67
N THR A 168 6.64 -0.41 18.71
CA THR A 168 5.66 -0.97 17.77
C THR A 168 6.00 -0.59 16.32
N SER A 169 6.35 0.68 16.06
CA SER A 169 6.71 1.12 14.72
C SER A 169 8.00 0.46 14.22
N LEU A 170 9.02 0.34 15.05
CA LEU A 170 10.27 -0.35 14.71
C LEU A 170 10.06 -1.84 14.44
N SER A 171 9.24 -2.53 15.25
CA SER A 171 8.88 -3.92 15.00
C SER A 171 8.18 -4.10 13.65
N LEU A 172 7.22 -3.21 13.32
CA LEU A 172 6.55 -3.25 12.03
C LEU A 172 7.52 -2.98 10.87
N ILE A 173 8.46 -2.04 11.02
CA ILE A 173 9.50 -1.78 10.00
C ILE A 173 10.40 -3.00 9.79
N ALA A 174 10.79 -3.71 10.86
CA ALA A 174 11.56 -4.96 10.74
C ALA A 174 10.80 -6.04 9.96
N VAL A 175 9.52 -6.22 10.30
CA VAL A 175 8.65 -7.19 9.60
C VAL A 175 8.46 -6.80 8.13
N ILE A 176 8.31 -5.51 7.81
CA ILE A 176 8.26 -5.03 6.41
C ILE A 176 9.57 -5.33 5.70
N ALA A 177 10.72 -5.02 6.32
CA ALA A 177 12.03 -5.23 5.71
C ALA A 177 12.32 -6.70 5.41
N THR A 178 11.90 -7.61 6.29
CA THR A 178 12.06 -9.06 6.11
C THR A 178 10.97 -9.67 5.21
N SER A 179 9.88 -8.95 4.93
CA SER A 179 8.83 -9.39 4.01
C SER A 179 9.08 -8.92 2.58
N HIS A 180 9.45 -7.64 2.37
CA HIS A 180 9.59 -7.07 1.03
C HIS A 180 10.49 -5.83 1.01
N HIS A 181 11.72 -5.96 0.50
CA HIS A 181 12.73 -4.89 0.48
C HIS A 181 12.25 -3.62 -0.25
N LEU A 182 11.60 -3.78 -1.40
CA LEU A 182 11.14 -2.63 -2.18
C LEU A 182 10.06 -1.81 -1.46
N THR A 183 9.12 -2.47 -0.77
CA THR A 183 8.16 -1.75 0.08
C THR A 183 8.86 -1.02 1.22
N THR A 184 9.95 -1.58 1.77
CA THR A 184 10.73 -0.88 2.79
C THR A 184 11.32 0.42 2.27
N ILE A 185 12.00 0.38 1.13
CA ILE A 185 12.68 1.54 0.54
C ILE A 185 11.65 2.59 0.08
N PHE A 186 10.74 2.19 -0.79
CA PHE A 186 9.77 3.12 -1.37
C PHE A 186 8.65 3.51 -0.40
N GLY A 187 8.32 2.66 0.57
CA GLY A 187 7.42 3.00 1.66
C GLY A 187 7.96 4.12 2.55
N MET A 188 9.28 4.14 2.80
CA MET A 188 9.94 5.27 3.47
C MET A 188 9.79 6.55 2.66
N ILE A 189 10.06 6.50 1.35
CA ILE A 189 10.03 7.67 0.47
C ILE A 189 8.61 8.21 0.29
N PHE A 190 7.65 7.34 -0.05
CA PHE A 190 6.32 7.78 -0.48
C PHE A 190 5.28 7.86 0.64
N PHE A 191 5.53 7.27 1.81
CA PHE A 191 4.56 7.28 2.91
C PHE A 191 5.14 7.86 4.20
N ILE A 192 6.34 7.43 4.62
CA ILE A 192 6.88 7.84 5.92
C ILE A 192 7.43 9.27 5.87
N PHE A 193 8.18 9.65 4.83
CA PHE A 193 8.63 11.05 4.71
C PHE A 193 7.48 12.04 4.57
N PRO A 194 6.43 11.79 3.74
CA PRO A 194 5.23 12.62 3.75
C PRO A 194 4.52 12.69 5.10
N LEU A 195 4.47 11.59 5.85
CA LEU A 195 3.93 11.57 7.20
C LEU A 195 4.73 12.47 8.16
N ILE A 196 6.06 12.40 8.13
CA ILE A 196 6.92 13.29 8.92
C ILE A 196 6.64 14.75 8.56
N GLY A 197 6.54 15.07 7.28
CA GLY A 197 6.18 16.40 6.79
C GLY A 197 4.81 16.86 7.31
N MET A 198 3.79 16.00 7.27
CA MET A 198 2.46 16.28 7.82
C MET A 198 2.53 16.56 9.33
N VAL A 199 3.30 15.78 10.10
CA VAL A 199 3.46 16.00 11.56
C VAL A 199 4.11 17.36 11.83
N ILE A 200 5.14 17.74 11.07
CA ILE A 200 5.78 19.05 11.21
C ILE A 200 4.77 20.17 10.95
N LEU A 201 3.97 20.06 9.88
CA LEU A 201 2.92 21.04 9.57
C LEU A 201 1.85 21.10 10.66
N ASP A 202 1.41 19.97 11.21
CA ASP A 202 0.45 19.91 12.32
C ASP A 202 0.99 20.65 13.56
N ILE A 203 2.27 20.43 13.92
CA ILE A 203 2.90 21.12 15.05
C ILE A 203 3.00 22.63 14.81
N CYS A 204 3.42 23.06 13.63
CA CYS A 204 3.48 24.47 13.27
C CYS A 204 2.10 25.13 13.39
N ARG A 205 1.05 24.47 12.93
CA ARG A 205 -0.32 24.99 13.00
C ARG A 205 -0.86 25.07 14.42
N GLU A 206 -0.64 24.05 15.24
CA GLU A 206 -1.06 24.04 16.64
C GLU A 206 -0.43 25.21 17.41
N GLN A 207 0.81 25.56 17.09
CA GLN A 207 1.50 26.70 17.72
C GLN A 207 0.95 28.04 17.27
N VAL A 208 0.69 28.22 15.98
CA VAL A 208 0.12 29.47 15.46
C VAL A 208 -1.30 29.67 15.98
N SER A 209 -2.09 28.61 16.12
CA SER A 209 -3.47 28.71 16.63
C SER A 209 -3.55 28.97 18.15
N SER A 210 -2.54 28.51 18.89
CA SER A 210 -2.55 28.61 20.38
C SER A 210 -2.01 29.92 20.92
N TYR A 211 -1.33 30.72 20.12
CA TYR A 211 -0.71 31.95 20.55
C TYR A 211 -1.03 33.07 19.56
N LYS A 212 -1.61 34.20 20.08
CA LYS A 212 -1.79 35.43 19.29
C LYS A 212 -0.45 36.02 18.81
N GLU A 213 0.65 35.68 19.51
CA GLU A 213 2.03 36.02 19.13
C GLU A 213 2.89 34.78 19.11
N VAL A 214 3.77 34.64 18.10
CA VAL A 214 4.69 33.51 17.96
C VAL A 214 5.77 33.62 19.00
N ASN A 215 5.71 32.81 20.06
CA ASN A 215 6.80 32.69 21.04
C ASN A 215 7.95 31.85 20.44
N LEU A 216 8.97 32.52 19.91
CA LEU A 216 10.11 31.92 19.24
C LEU A 216 10.83 30.87 20.13
N LYS A 217 10.99 31.15 21.44
CA LYS A 217 11.65 30.21 22.36
C LYS A 217 10.87 28.91 22.54
N LEU A 218 9.54 28.99 22.59
CA LEU A 218 8.67 27.83 22.67
C LEU A 218 8.68 27.04 21.34
N PHE A 219 8.68 27.77 20.22
CA PHE A 219 8.79 27.18 18.88
C PHE A 219 10.08 26.36 18.75
N ILE A 220 11.23 26.96 19.04
CA ILE A 220 12.55 26.28 18.97
C ILE A 220 12.58 25.04 19.88
N ARG A 221 12.04 25.16 21.11
CA ARG A 221 11.98 24.01 22.05
C ARG A 221 11.14 22.86 21.51
N ASN A 222 9.98 23.14 20.96
CA ASN A 222 9.07 22.11 20.44
C ASN A 222 9.60 21.51 19.14
N PHE A 223 10.20 22.34 18.28
CA PHE A 223 10.91 21.87 17.09
C PHE A 223 12.11 20.98 17.45
N GLY A 224 12.90 21.35 18.46
CA GLY A 224 14.00 20.53 18.94
C GLY A 224 13.56 19.17 19.49
N LYS A 225 12.43 19.11 20.20
CA LYS A 225 11.84 17.84 20.64
C LYS A 225 11.41 16.99 19.45
N GLN A 226 10.76 17.60 18.46
CA GLN A 226 10.33 16.92 17.26
C GLN A 226 11.50 16.40 16.43
N PHE A 227 12.54 17.23 16.28
CA PHE A 227 13.77 16.84 15.60
C PHE A 227 14.43 15.62 16.27
N LYS A 228 14.55 15.62 17.62
CA LYS A 228 15.06 14.44 18.35
C LYS A 228 14.24 13.18 18.08
N ARG A 229 12.91 13.26 18.08
CA ARG A 229 12.04 12.10 17.82
C ARG A 229 12.18 11.60 16.38
N ASN A 230 12.26 12.51 15.41
CA ASN A 230 12.50 12.15 14.00
C ASN A 230 13.86 11.47 13.84
N MET A 231 14.91 12.03 14.44
CA MET A 231 16.27 11.46 14.38
C MET A 231 16.33 10.10 15.06
N SER A 232 15.75 9.96 16.26
CA SER A 232 15.71 8.67 16.96
C SER A 232 14.99 7.60 16.12
N PHE A 233 13.81 7.92 15.57
CA PHE A 233 13.09 7.00 14.71
C PHE A 233 13.89 6.68 13.43
N GLY A 234 14.42 7.69 12.75
CA GLY A 234 15.16 7.52 11.51
C GLY A 234 16.43 6.67 11.68
N ILE A 235 17.25 6.97 12.70
CA ILE A 235 18.50 6.23 12.97
C ILE A 235 18.18 4.78 13.36
N LEU A 236 17.26 4.57 14.31
CA LEU A 236 16.91 3.23 14.77
C LEU A 236 16.27 2.40 13.65
N SER A 237 15.39 3.00 12.82
CA SER A 237 14.81 2.33 11.66
C SER A 237 15.89 1.96 10.64
N LEU A 238 16.84 2.87 10.35
CA LEU A 238 17.93 2.60 9.42
C LEU A 238 18.82 1.46 9.90
N VAL A 239 19.26 1.49 11.17
CA VAL A 239 20.07 0.40 11.76
C VAL A 239 19.32 -0.94 11.68
N LEU A 240 18.02 -0.92 12.00
CA LEU A 240 17.20 -2.12 11.96
C LEU A 240 17.02 -2.66 10.55
N ILE A 241 16.74 -1.79 9.58
CA ILE A 241 16.61 -2.16 8.15
C ILE A 241 17.93 -2.74 7.64
N ILE A 242 19.05 -2.08 7.94
CA ILE A 242 20.39 -2.58 7.56
C ILE A 242 20.60 -3.97 8.16
N GLY A 243 20.32 -4.16 9.46
CA GLY A 243 20.45 -5.47 10.11
C GLY A 243 19.58 -6.56 9.46
N CYS A 244 18.35 -6.23 9.07
CA CYS A 244 17.46 -7.17 8.38
C CYS A 244 17.91 -7.51 6.95
N ILE A 245 18.50 -6.54 6.23
CA ILE A 245 18.90 -6.72 4.83
C ILE A 245 20.36 -7.20 4.70
N LEU A 246 21.17 -7.07 5.75
CA LEU A 246 22.59 -7.38 5.74
C LEU A 246 22.91 -8.81 5.21
N PRO A 247 22.19 -9.87 5.63
CA PRO A 247 22.45 -11.21 5.07
C PRO A 247 22.27 -11.28 3.55
N TYR A 248 21.24 -10.62 3.01
CA TYR A 248 21.00 -10.50 1.59
C TYR A 248 22.15 -9.75 0.87
N TRP A 249 22.60 -8.63 1.42
CA TRP A 249 23.71 -7.86 0.82
C TRP A 249 25.03 -8.63 0.82
N ILE A 250 25.35 -9.31 1.92
CA ILE A 250 26.56 -10.13 2.00
C ILE A 250 26.49 -11.25 0.96
N ASN A 251 25.36 -11.94 0.85
CA ASN A 251 25.16 -12.99 -0.13
C ASN A 251 25.30 -12.45 -1.57
N SER A 252 24.65 -11.33 -1.88
CA SER A 252 24.71 -10.70 -3.20
C SER A 252 26.11 -10.22 -3.57
N LYS A 253 26.89 -9.74 -2.59
CA LYS A 253 28.29 -9.35 -2.80
C LYS A 253 29.19 -10.55 -3.09
N ASN A 254 28.99 -11.65 -2.36
CA ASN A 254 29.81 -12.86 -2.49
C ASN A 254 29.43 -13.67 -3.74
N ASN A 255 28.20 -13.55 -4.20
CA ASN A 255 27.66 -14.24 -5.38
C ASN A 255 27.06 -13.19 -6.34
N PRO A 256 27.91 -12.40 -7.04
CA PRO A 256 27.42 -11.35 -7.91
C PRO A 256 26.60 -11.95 -9.04
N ILE A 257 25.33 -11.60 -9.11
CA ILE A 257 24.43 -11.96 -10.20
C ILE A 257 24.46 -10.82 -11.21
N THR A 258 24.80 -11.13 -12.45
CA THR A 258 24.63 -10.18 -13.54
C THR A 258 23.14 -10.03 -13.82
N GLN A 259 22.55 -8.94 -13.38
CA GLN A 259 21.16 -8.64 -13.72
C GLN A 259 21.09 -8.17 -15.17
N VAL A 260 20.52 -9.01 -16.00
CA VAL A 260 20.15 -8.62 -17.37
C VAL A 260 18.80 -7.91 -17.31
N PRO A 261 18.63 -6.77 -17.99
CA PRO A 261 17.33 -6.12 -18.11
C PRO A 261 16.30 -7.11 -18.67
N ILE A 262 15.23 -7.36 -17.90
CA ILE A 262 14.14 -8.22 -18.35
C ILE A 262 13.06 -7.33 -18.97
N PRO A 263 12.64 -7.55 -20.21
CA PRO A 263 11.51 -6.82 -20.80
C PRO A 263 10.29 -6.95 -19.91
N HIS A 264 9.61 -5.81 -19.64
CA HIS A 264 8.41 -5.80 -18.81
C HIS A 264 7.48 -4.68 -19.26
N GLY A 265 6.23 -5.03 -19.56
CA GLY A 265 5.24 -4.12 -20.12
C GLY A 265 4.93 -2.89 -19.28
N SER A 266 5.19 -2.91 -17.96
CA SER A 266 5.02 -1.71 -17.13
C SER A 266 5.99 -0.56 -17.46
N ARG A 267 7.00 -0.80 -18.31
CA ARG A 267 7.98 0.19 -18.80
C ARG A 267 7.72 0.63 -20.23
N ASP A 268 6.71 0.05 -20.86
CA ASP A 268 6.35 0.40 -22.23
C ASP A 268 5.79 1.81 -22.34
N ASN A 269 5.80 2.35 -23.55
CA ASN A 269 4.99 3.52 -23.88
C ASN A 269 3.54 3.08 -24.04
N PHE A 270 2.69 3.44 -23.10
CA PHE A 270 1.28 3.03 -23.04
C PHE A 270 0.39 3.61 -24.15
N LEU A 271 0.86 4.65 -24.85
CA LEU A 271 0.19 5.20 -26.03
C LEU A 271 0.49 4.39 -27.29
N GLU A 272 1.68 3.77 -27.33
CA GLU A 272 2.09 2.91 -28.46
C GLU A 272 1.65 1.47 -28.22
N ILE A 273 1.78 0.95 -26.98
CA ILE A 273 1.42 -0.42 -26.61
C ILE A 273 0.22 -0.36 -25.66
N ALA A 274 -0.98 -0.23 -26.25
CA ALA A 274 -2.23 -0.04 -25.50
C ALA A 274 -2.53 -1.19 -24.53
N SER A 275 -2.12 -2.44 -24.83
CA SER A 275 -2.30 -3.59 -23.92
C SER A 275 -1.51 -3.41 -22.62
N SER A 276 -0.27 -2.91 -22.70
CA SER A 276 0.55 -2.58 -21.51
C SER A 276 -0.07 -1.43 -20.72
N GLY A 277 -0.55 -0.38 -21.40
CA GLY A 277 -1.28 0.71 -20.75
C GLY A 277 -2.55 0.25 -20.05
N LEU A 278 -3.32 -0.61 -20.69
CA LEU A 278 -4.53 -1.20 -20.09
C LEU A 278 -4.19 -1.98 -18.83
N MET A 279 -3.15 -2.82 -18.90
CA MET A 279 -2.74 -3.70 -17.81
C MET A 279 -2.12 -2.96 -16.61
N PHE A 280 -1.23 -2.00 -16.86
CA PHE A 280 -0.38 -1.45 -15.80
C PHE A 280 -0.82 -0.06 -15.34
N PHE A 281 -1.79 0.57 -16.03
CA PHE A 281 -2.26 1.91 -15.69
C PHE A 281 -3.80 2.02 -15.66
N TRP A 282 -4.48 1.76 -16.78
CA TRP A 282 -5.92 2.06 -16.90
C TRP A 282 -6.80 1.19 -16.00
N ILE A 283 -6.56 -0.14 -15.95
CA ILE A 283 -7.32 -1.04 -15.09
C ILE A 283 -6.98 -0.81 -13.61
N PRO A 284 -5.70 -0.76 -13.18
CA PRO A 284 -5.36 -0.50 -11.79
C PRO A 284 -5.95 0.80 -11.24
N TRP A 285 -5.92 1.88 -12.01
CA TRP A 285 -6.54 3.13 -11.61
C TRP A 285 -8.06 3.09 -11.71
N GLY A 286 -8.60 2.54 -12.78
CA GLY A 286 -10.04 2.41 -13.02
C GLY A 286 -10.81 3.71 -12.78
N VAL A 287 -11.87 3.61 -11.98
CA VAL A 287 -12.74 4.74 -11.61
C VAL A 287 -12.01 5.86 -10.85
N LEU A 288 -10.87 5.55 -10.21
CA LEU A 288 -10.09 6.55 -9.46
C LEU A 288 -9.59 7.69 -10.37
N LEU A 289 -9.37 7.43 -11.66
CA LEU A 289 -8.96 8.45 -12.63
C LEU A 289 -9.98 9.61 -12.74
N LEU A 290 -11.25 9.31 -12.63
CA LEU A 290 -12.31 10.32 -12.68
C LEU A 290 -12.28 11.25 -11.46
N LEU A 291 -11.70 10.79 -10.34
CA LEU A 291 -11.61 11.53 -9.10
C LEU A 291 -10.23 12.19 -8.88
N LEU A 292 -9.30 12.09 -9.85
CA LEU A 292 -7.98 12.73 -9.74
C LEU A 292 -8.06 14.22 -9.37
N PRO A 293 -8.93 15.06 -10.00
CA PRO A 293 -9.04 16.47 -9.60
C PRO A 293 -9.40 16.65 -8.12
N TYR A 294 -10.27 15.78 -7.59
CA TYR A 294 -10.65 15.80 -6.17
C TYR A 294 -9.45 15.40 -5.29
N PHE A 295 -8.72 14.35 -5.64
CA PHE A 295 -7.55 13.91 -4.89
C PHE A 295 -6.46 14.98 -4.85
N PHE A 296 -6.15 15.60 -5.98
CA PHE A 296 -5.22 16.73 -6.05
C PHE A 296 -5.69 17.90 -5.18
N TYR A 297 -6.95 18.32 -5.31
CA TYR A 297 -7.51 19.40 -4.49
C TYR A 297 -7.35 19.11 -2.99
N ARG A 298 -7.61 17.88 -2.55
CA ARG A 298 -7.51 17.50 -1.14
C ARG A 298 -6.06 17.38 -0.67
N TYR A 299 -5.21 16.74 -1.43
CA TYR A 299 -3.82 16.52 -1.05
C TYR A 299 -2.96 17.79 -1.12
N PHE A 300 -3.21 18.71 -2.04
CA PHE A 300 -2.50 20.00 -2.06
C PHE A 300 -3.04 21.02 -1.05
N SER A 301 -3.84 20.58 -0.07
CA SER A 301 -4.17 21.40 1.10
C SER A 301 -2.95 21.56 2.02
N LYS A 302 -2.95 22.64 2.83
CA LYS A 302 -1.81 22.97 3.72
C LYS A 302 -1.36 21.83 4.65
N ARG A 303 -2.24 20.91 5.04
CA ARG A 303 -1.90 19.79 5.93
C ARG A 303 -1.26 18.62 5.19
N TYR A 304 -1.73 18.35 3.99
CA TYR A 304 -1.38 17.12 3.27
C TYR A 304 -0.41 17.36 2.11
N LEU A 305 0.19 18.55 2.02
CA LEU A 305 1.07 18.95 0.92
C LEU A 305 2.13 17.89 0.57
N PHE A 306 2.78 17.30 1.58
CA PHE A 306 3.80 16.28 1.34
C PHE A 306 3.21 14.98 0.79
N PHE A 307 1.99 14.60 1.21
CA PHE A 307 1.26 13.49 0.58
C PHE A 307 0.85 13.82 -0.85
N GLY A 308 0.50 15.09 -1.13
CA GLY A 308 0.20 15.56 -2.49
C GLY A 308 1.40 15.46 -3.42
N LEU A 309 2.57 15.88 -2.97
CA LEU A 309 3.82 15.73 -3.73
C LEU A 309 4.15 14.25 -3.96
N SER A 310 4.04 13.42 -2.92
CA SER A 310 4.28 11.98 -3.02
C SER A 310 3.30 11.30 -3.97
N PHE A 311 2.02 11.63 -3.89
CA PHE A 311 0.99 11.14 -4.80
C PHE A 311 1.29 11.50 -6.26
N THR A 312 1.70 12.77 -6.50
CA THR A 312 2.10 13.21 -7.83
C THR A 312 3.26 12.40 -8.37
N LEU A 313 4.28 12.15 -7.54
CA LEU A 313 5.43 11.34 -7.93
C LEU A 313 5.03 9.89 -8.23
N LEU A 314 4.18 9.27 -7.41
CA LEU A 314 3.68 7.91 -7.65
C LEU A 314 2.88 7.83 -8.95
N LEU A 315 2.02 8.80 -9.22
CA LEU A 315 1.25 8.87 -10.46
C LEU A 315 2.18 8.98 -11.68
N LEU A 316 3.18 9.86 -11.61
CA LEU A 316 4.15 10.06 -12.69
C LEU A 316 5.05 8.84 -12.90
N LEU A 317 5.53 8.19 -11.84
CA LEU A 317 6.31 6.96 -11.95
C LEU A 317 5.49 5.79 -12.50
N GLY A 318 4.18 5.76 -12.21
CA GLY A 318 3.25 4.77 -12.75
C GLY A 318 2.95 4.92 -14.24
N THR A 319 3.38 6.02 -14.91
CA THR A 319 3.16 6.21 -16.36
C THR A 319 4.07 5.35 -17.25
N GLY A 320 4.95 4.56 -16.66
CA GLY A 320 5.86 3.70 -17.43
C GLY A 320 6.80 4.47 -18.34
N GLY A 321 7.03 3.98 -19.55
CA GLY A 321 7.81 4.64 -20.59
C GLY A 321 7.02 5.69 -21.40
N THR A 322 5.73 5.92 -21.05
CA THR A 322 4.89 6.93 -21.72
C THR A 322 5.42 8.35 -21.54
N THR A 323 6.07 8.60 -20.40
CA THR A 323 6.76 9.87 -20.13
C THR A 323 8.23 9.62 -19.81
N PRO A 324 9.13 10.60 -20.04
CA PRO A 324 10.54 10.45 -19.70
C PRO A 324 10.81 10.49 -18.18
N ILE A 325 9.81 10.87 -17.38
CA ILE A 325 9.94 11.14 -15.94
C ILE A 325 10.40 9.93 -15.15
N PRO A 326 9.83 8.72 -15.32
CA PRO A 326 10.31 7.54 -14.58
C PRO A 326 11.78 7.25 -14.81
N LYS A 327 12.23 7.29 -16.06
CA LYS A 327 13.65 7.07 -16.42
C LYS A 327 14.56 8.17 -15.87
N LEU A 328 14.10 9.43 -15.87
CA LEU A 328 14.84 10.56 -15.35
C LEU A 328 15.03 10.48 -13.83
N ILE A 329 13.98 10.09 -13.09
CA ILE A 329 14.00 10.02 -11.62
C ILE A 329 14.75 8.78 -11.13
N LEU A 330 14.49 7.61 -11.73
CA LEU A 330 15.06 6.34 -11.29
C LEU A 330 16.47 6.11 -11.84
N GLY A 331 16.84 6.79 -12.90
CA GLY A 331 18.01 6.47 -13.69
C GLY A 331 17.80 5.24 -14.57
N GLU A 332 18.62 5.11 -15.60
CA GLU A 332 18.48 4.08 -16.64
C GLU A 332 18.53 2.66 -16.08
N ASN A 333 19.53 2.37 -15.24
CA ASN A 333 19.72 1.03 -14.67
C ASN A 333 18.53 0.60 -13.80
N THR A 334 18.07 1.48 -12.91
CA THR A 334 16.93 1.16 -12.03
C THR A 334 15.63 1.05 -12.82
N PHE A 335 15.43 1.92 -13.82
CA PHE A 335 14.28 1.86 -14.72
C PHE A 335 14.20 0.51 -15.46
N ASN A 336 15.34 0.01 -15.95
CA ASN A 336 15.42 -1.24 -16.72
C ASN A 336 15.23 -2.51 -15.86
N ILE A 337 15.42 -2.42 -14.55
CA ILE A 337 15.30 -3.57 -13.63
C ILE A 337 13.94 -3.56 -12.90
N LEU A 338 13.49 -2.38 -12.49
CA LEU A 338 12.30 -2.22 -11.64
C LEU A 338 11.02 -2.34 -12.46
N THR A 339 10.03 -3.09 -11.96
CA THR A 339 8.68 -3.06 -12.53
C THR A 339 7.91 -1.86 -11.99
N LEU A 340 7.27 -1.06 -12.87
CA LEU A 340 6.68 0.23 -12.51
C LEU A 340 5.20 0.16 -12.12
N ASP A 341 4.55 -0.98 -12.33
CA ASP A 341 3.18 -1.29 -11.88
C ASP A 341 2.96 -1.05 -10.39
N ARG A 342 3.98 -1.27 -9.59
CA ARG A 342 3.93 -1.03 -8.13
C ARG A 342 3.69 0.42 -7.76
N PHE A 343 4.15 1.39 -8.56
CA PHE A 343 3.87 2.81 -8.30
C PHE A 343 2.40 3.14 -8.53
N THR A 344 1.79 2.54 -9.54
CA THR A 344 0.34 2.60 -9.77
C THR A 344 -0.43 2.00 -8.60
N PHE A 345 -0.01 0.81 -8.14
CA PHE A 345 -0.60 0.15 -6.97
C PHE A 345 -0.50 1.03 -5.71
N TRP A 346 0.68 1.53 -5.37
CA TRP A 346 0.84 2.37 -4.19
C TRP A 346 0.11 3.71 -4.30
N GLY A 347 0.08 4.31 -5.48
CA GLY A 347 -0.69 5.53 -5.75
C GLY A 347 -2.19 5.33 -5.54
N SER A 348 -2.74 4.22 -6.03
CA SER A 348 -4.16 3.89 -5.84
C SER A 348 -4.51 3.64 -4.36
N ILE A 349 -3.62 3.00 -3.60
CA ILE A 349 -3.81 2.82 -2.15
C ILE A 349 -3.73 4.16 -1.41
N MET A 350 -2.82 5.03 -1.80
CA MET A 350 -2.65 6.34 -1.16
C MET A 350 -3.92 7.19 -1.23
N VAL A 351 -4.73 7.07 -2.28
CA VAL A 351 -5.98 7.84 -2.44
C VAL A 351 -7.20 7.22 -1.76
N LEU A 352 -7.13 5.98 -1.25
CA LEU A 352 -8.26 5.32 -0.59
C LEU A 352 -8.86 6.13 0.58
N PRO A 353 -8.08 6.79 1.44
CA PRO A 353 -8.64 7.67 2.46
C PRO A 353 -9.54 8.77 1.90
N LEU A 354 -9.13 9.38 0.78
CA LEU A 354 -9.88 10.45 0.13
C LEU A 354 -11.09 9.91 -0.65
N LEU A 355 -10.98 8.71 -1.20
CA LEU A 355 -12.12 8.00 -1.80
C LEU A 355 -13.20 7.73 -0.75
N GLY A 356 -12.80 7.25 0.43
CA GLY A 356 -13.71 7.06 1.56
C GLY A 356 -14.34 8.37 2.03
N GLU A 357 -13.57 9.48 2.04
CA GLU A 357 -14.08 10.81 2.35
C GLU A 357 -15.10 11.28 1.31
N PHE A 358 -14.80 11.10 0.03
CA PHE A 358 -15.72 11.43 -1.06
C PHE A 358 -17.05 10.65 -0.94
N ALA A 359 -16.96 9.33 -0.72
CA ALA A 359 -18.13 8.49 -0.53
C ALA A 359 -18.96 8.92 0.69
N TYR A 360 -18.31 9.22 1.82
CA TYR A 360 -19.00 9.73 3.01
C TYR A 360 -19.72 11.05 2.73
N ARG A 361 -19.07 12.01 2.08
CA ARG A 361 -19.67 13.30 1.71
C ARG A 361 -20.88 13.13 0.80
N LEU A 362 -20.83 12.13 -0.09
CA LEU A 362 -21.92 11.81 -1.02
C LEU A 362 -23.10 11.13 -0.33
N VAL A 363 -22.85 10.24 0.64
CA VAL A 363 -23.90 9.42 1.28
C VAL A 363 -24.48 10.06 2.53
N GLU A 364 -23.64 10.68 3.36
CA GLU A 364 -24.01 11.21 4.68
C GLU A 364 -23.65 12.69 4.90
N GLY A 365 -22.77 13.26 4.05
CA GLY A 365 -22.17 14.57 4.26
C GLY A 365 -22.80 15.71 3.45
N ASP A 366 -21.99 16.74 3.22
CA ASP A 366 -22.36 18.01 2.59
C ASP A 366 -22.77 17.87 1.12
N LEU A 367 -22.13 16.99 0.36
CA LEU A 367 -22.50 16.74 -1.04
C LEU A 367 -23.92 16.17 -1.15
N LYS A 368 -24.32 15.29 -0.23
CA LYS A 368 -25.70 14.80 -0.15
C LYS A 368 -26.68 15.97 -0.03
N MET A 369 -26.42 16.89 0.91
CA MET A 369 -27.31 18.03 1.16
C MET A 369 -27.38 18.96 -0.05
N LEU A 370 -26.26 19.21 -0.72
CA LEU A 370 -26.20 20.02 -1.94
C LEU A 370 -27.00 19.39 -3.08
N ILE A 371 -26.83 18.08 -3.31
CA ILE A 371 -27.57 17.35 -4.35
C ILE A 371 -29.06 17.33 -4.03
N GLN A 372 -29.45 17.08 -2.77
CA GLN A 372 -30.85 17.10 -2.35
C GLN A 372 -31.49 18.48 -2.51
N LYS A 373 -30.76 19.55 -2.18
CA LYS A 373 -31.20 20.93 -2.36
C LYS A 373 -31.41 21.28 -3.83
N LYS A 374 -30.53 20.82 -4.72
CA LYS A 374 -30.58 21.16 -6.15
C LYS A 374 -31.54 20.29 -6.95
N PHE A 375 -31.64 19.01 -6.65
CA PHE A 375 -32.33 17.99 -7.47
C PHE A 375 -33.49 17.30 -6.75
N GLY A 376 -33.69 17.57 -5.44
CA GLY A 376 -34.71 16.91 -4.62
C GLY A 376 -34.28 15.54 -4.07
N VAL A 377 -35.02 15.04 -3.08
CA VAL A 377 -34.66 13.80 -2.35
C VAL A 377 -34.79 12.55 -3.24
N ILE A 378 -35.85 12.52 -4.07
CA ILE A 378 -36.08 11.37 -4.98
C ILE A 378 -34.95 11.28 -6.02
N ASN A 379 -34.58 12.41 -6.62
CA ASN A 379 -33.49 12.45 -7.61
C ASN A 379 -32.14 12.14 -6.96
N HIS A 380 -31.92 12.48 -5.71
CA HIS A 380 -30.70 12.06 -4.99
C HIS A 380 -30.60 10.53 -4.86
N ARG A 381 -31.71 9.85 -4.55
CA ARG A 381 -31.73 8.37 -4.48
C ARG A 381 -31.47 7.73 -5.83
N LEU A 382 -32.07 8.26 -6.89
CA LEU A 382 -31.81 7.84 -8.26
C LEU A 382 -30.36 8.04 -8.67
N ILE A 383 -29.79 9.22 -8.43
CA ILE A 383 -28.38 9.53 -8.71
C ILE A 383 -27.48 8.60 -7.93
N GLY A 384 -27.75 8.39 -6.64
CA GLY A 384 -27.00 7.46 -5.80
C GLY A 384 -27.06 6.02 -6.30
N GLY A 385 -28.25 5.57 -6.71
CA GLY A 385 -28.46 4.24 -7.31
C GLY A 385 -27.71 4.09 -8.63
N LEU A 386 -27.78 5.08 -9.52
CA LEU A 386 -27.06 5.07 -10.80
C LEU A 386 -25.54 5.06 -10.59
N LEU A 387 -25.01 5.87 -9.68
CA LEU A 387 -23.58 5.89 -9.36
C LEU A 387 -23.11 4.56 -8.75
N ALA A 388 -23.91 3.96 -7.86
CA ALA A 388 -23.61 2.65 -7.29
C ALA A 388 -23.64 1.54 -8.38
N SER A 389 -24.62 1.58 -9.29
CA SER A 389 -24.72 0.64 -10.41
C SER A 389 -23.56 0.82 -11.37
N LEU A 390 -23.19 2.05 -11.71
CA LEU A 390 -22.03 2.34 -12.55
C LEU A 390 -20.73 1.85 -11.93
N PHE A 391 -20.56 2.10 -10.63
CA PHE A 391 -19.41 1.62 -9.88
C PHE A 391 -19.33 0.09 -9.85
N LEU A 392 -20.46 -0.58 -9.62
CA LEU A 392 -20.54 -2.04 -9.64
C LEU A 392 -20.25 -2.59 -11.04
N LEU A 393 -20.80 -1.98 -12.09
CA LEU A 393 -20.50 -2.35 -13.48
C LEU A 393 -19.02 -2.20 -13.81
N MET A 394 -18.38 -1.12 -13.36
CA MET A 394 -16.93 -0.93 -13.55
C MET A 394 -16.11 -1.98 -12.79
N ILE A 395 -16.52 -2.38 -11.59
CA ILE A 395 -15.89 -3.47 -10.85
C ILE A 395 -16.03 -4.78 -11.65
N VAL A 396 -17.25 -5.14 -12.04
CA VAL A 396 -17.51 -6.36 -12.80
C VAL A 396 -16.74 -6.35 -14.12
N PHE A 397 -16.72 -5.23 -14.84
CA PHE A 397 -15.96 -5.08 -16.07
C PHE A 397 -14.46 -5.26 -15.87
N THR A 398 -13.88 -4.60 -14.85
CA THR A 398 -12.47 -4.74 -14.51
C THR A 398 -12.11 -6.18 -14.13
N MET A 399 -12.96 -6.82 -13.34
CA MET A 399 -12.79 -8.23 -12.97
C MET A 399 -12.88 -9.15 -14.18
N SER A 400 -13.87 -8.93 -15.06
CA SER A 400 -14.05 -9.75 -16.27
C SER A 400 -12.82 -9.66 -17.18
N ILE A 401 -12.29 -8.46 -17.42
CA ILE A 401 -11.07 -8.29 -18.21
C ILE A 401 -9.90 -9.01 -17.54
N SER A 402 -9.81 -8.97 -16.21
CA SER A 402 -8.74 -9.63 -15.47
C SER A 402 -8.79 -11.15 -15.57
N TYR A 403 -10.00 -11.75 -15.57
CA TYR A 403 -10.18 -13.20 -15.63
C TYR A 403 -10.18 -13.78 -17.05
N PHE A 404 -10.62 -13.02 -18.06
CA PHE A 404 -10.73 -13.48 -19.46
C PHE A 404 -9.55 -13.06 -20.34
N ARG A 405 -8.41 -12.78 -19.77
CA ARG A 405 -7.19 -12.57 -20.58
C ARG A 405 -6.75 -13.90 -21.20
N PRO A 406 -6.46 -13.92 -22.52
CA PRO A 406 -5.83 -15.07 -23.15
C PRO A 406 -4.42 -15.29 -22.64
#